data_77a0be964371a3e5469146ef622694ca
#
_entry.id   77a0be964371a3e5469146ef622694ca
#
_cell.length_a   1.000
_cell.length_b   1.000
_cell.length_c   1.000
_cell.angle_alpha   90.00
_cell.angle_beta   90.00
_cell.angle_gamma   90.00
#
_symmetry.space_group_name_H-M   'P 1'
#
loop_
_entity.id
_entity.type
_entity.pdbx_description
1 polymer ?
#
loop_
_entity_poly.entity_id
_entity_poly.type
_entity_poly.pdbx_seq_one_letter_code
_entity_poly.pdbx_strand_id
1 'polypeptide(L)'
;LASIVISYRKERFRGLNRPIERLREEIFVLSEKNLEDILARQPLPKIITITAPTGSGKTILGFYVALKIREATSVNGEKPRIIYSLPFINIIEQTYSVFNDILSSHFNNITVDLLLKHHHLAFPEGKFQGEDITLDKMLLLTDAWDSEIIVTTFEQLVRSIIGSSGSSLRKFHN
;
A
#
# COMPACT_ATOMS: atom_id res chain seq x y z
N LEU A 1 2.39 -5.73 -10.12
CA LEU A 1 1.55 -4.62 -9.60
C LEU A 1 2.20 -3.24 -9.76
N ALA A 2 3.52 -3.11 -9.63
CA ALA A 2 4.19 -1.80 -9.77
C ALA A 2 3.94 -1.13 -11.14
N SER A 3 3.83 -1.89 -12.21
CA SER A 3 3.52 -1.39 -13.56
C SER A 3 2.17 -0.66 -13.65
N ILE A 4 1.20 -1.05 -12.83
CA ILE A 4 -0.12 -0.42 -12.77
C ILE A 4 0.00 1.05 -12.32
N VAL A 5 0.87 1.33 -11.36
CA VAL A 5 1.12 2.69 -10.87
C VAL A 5 1.66 3.58 -11.99
N ILE A 6 2.57 3.05 -12.80
CA ILE A 6 3.14 3.76 -13.95
C ILE A 6 2.05 4.07 -14.99
N SER A 7 1.22 3.09 -15.33
CA SER A 7 0.11 3.25 -16.29
C SER A 7 -0.92 4.27 -15.79
N TYR A 8 -1.34 4.15 -14.53
CA TYR A 8 -2.26 5.10 -13.88
C TYR A 8 -1.73 6.53 -13.90
N ARG A 9 -0.44 6.72 -13.59
CA ARG A 9 0.18 8.05 -13.62
C ARG A 9 0.18 8.64 -15.04
N LYS A 10 0.59 7.85 -16.03
CA LYS A 10 0.63 8.29 -17.45
C LYS A 10 -0.74 8.72 -17.92
N GLU A 11 -1.79 8.01 -17.55
CA GLU A 11 -3.16 8.32 -17.94
C GLU A 11 -3.69 9.55 -17.19
N ARG A 12 -3.57 9.57 -15.87
CA ARG A 12 -4.09 10.64 -15.02
C ARG A 12 -3.45 12.00 -15.26
N PHE A 13 -2.16 12.02 -15.60
CA PHE A 13 -1.40 13.26 -15.83
C PHE A 13 -1.16 13.56 -17.31
N ARG A 14 -1.82 12.82 -18.22
CA ARG A 14 -1.70 12.99 -19.66
C ARG A 14 -2.15 14.40 -20.08
N GLY A 15 -1.27 15.12 -20.79
CA GLY A 15 -1.56 16.47 -21.30
C GLY A 15 -1.50 17.59 -20.26
N LEU A 16 -1.25 17.30 -18.99
CA LEU A 16 -1.00 18.30 -17.97
C LEU A 16 0.43 18.82 -18.09
N ASN A 17 0.60 20.12 -18.24
CA ASN A 17 1.92 20.74 -18.47
C ASN A 17 2.21 21.86 -17.44
N ARG A 18 1.66 21.74 -16.23
CA ARG A 18 1.92 22.70 -15.15
C ARG A 18 3.29 22.42 -14.51
N PRO A 19 3.96 23.43 -13.95
CA PRO A 19 5.28 23.24 -13.31
C PRO A 19 5.29 22.13 -12.25
N ILE A 20 4.21 21.99 -11.50
CA ILE A 20 4.09 20.95 -10.46
C ILE A 20 4.04 19.53 -11.04
N GLU A 21 3.46 19.32 -12.21
CA GLU A 21 3.45 18.00 -12.84
C GLU A 21 4.83 17.62 -13.37
N ARG A 22 5.57 18.57 -13.93
CA ARG A 22 6.96 18.34 -14.35
C ARG A 22 7.83 17.97 -13.15
N LEU A 23 7.72 18.69 -12.04
CA LEU A 23 8.44 18.38 -10.81
C LEU A 23 8.09 16.97 -10.27
N ARG A 24 6.81 16.61 -10.31
CA ARG A 24 6.35 15.26 -9.90
C ARG A 24 6.94 14.16 -10.78
N GLU A 25 7.02 14.42 -12.08
CA GLU A 25 7.62 13.48 -13.03
C GLU A 25 9.12 13.32 -12.77
N GLU A 26 9.85 14.41 -12.63
CA GLU A 26 11.28 14.41 -12.34
C GLU A 26 11.60 13.67 -11.03
N ILE A 27 10.85 13.94 -9.96
CA ILE A 27 11.00 13.26 -8.67
C ILE A 27 10.73 11.77 -8.82
N PHE A 28 9.71 11.38 -9.56
CA PHE A 28 9.36 9.98 -9.75
C PHE A 28 10.45 9.23 -10.52
N VAL A 29 10.89 9.76 -11.66
CA VAL A 29 11.95 9.16 -12.48
C VAL A 29 13.26 9.04 -11.70
N LEU A 30 13.65 10.08 -10.97
CA LEU A 30 14.84 10.04 -10.12
C LEU A 30 14.72 8.99 -9.02
N SER A 31 13.54 8.90 -8.39
CA SER A 31 13.29 7.92 -7.34
C SER A 31 13.27 6.49 -7.87
N GLU A 32 12.72 6.26 -9.06
CA GLU A 32 12.74 4.96 -9.74
C GLU A 32 14.18 4.49 -10.00
N LYS A 33 15.03 5.36 -10.58
CA LYS A 33 16.44 5.06 -10.79
C LYS A 33 17.18 4.74 -9.50
N ASN A 34 17.01 5.59 -8.46
CA ASN A 34 17.64 5.34 -7.15
C ASN A 34 17.14 4.03 -6.51
N LEU A 35 15.88 3.68 -6.71
CA LEU A 35 15.32 2.43 -6.20
C LEU A 35 15.95 1.21 -6.90
N GLU A 36 16.16 1.26 -8.21
CA GLU A 36 16.86 0.18 -8.94
C GLU A 36 18.27 -0.05 -8.39
N ASP A 37 19.01 1.02 -8.14
CA ASP A 37 20.34 0.95 -7.51
C ASP A 37 20.29 0.37 -6.07
N ILE A 38 19.23 0.66 -5.32
CA ILE A 38 19.02 0.11 -3.97
C ILE A 38 18.68 -1.38 -4.05
N LEU A 39 17.78 -1.77 -4.95
CA LEU A 39 17.33 -3.17 -5.10
C LEU A 39 18.44 -4.10 -5.64
N ALA A 40 19.44 -3.54 -6.34
CA ALA A 40 20.61 -4.28 -6.79
C ALA A 40 21.59 -4.64 -5.66
N ARG A 41 21.47 -4.03 -4.46
CA ARG A 41 22.38 -4.27 -3.32
C ARG A 41 22.07 -5.58 -2.62
N GLN A 42 23.13 -6.26 -2.16
CA GLN A 42 23.02 -7.46 -1.34
C GLN A 42 23.88 -7.28 -0.07
N PRO A 43 23.31 -7.39 1.14
CA PRO A 43 21.90 -7.58 1.44
C PRO A 43 21.08 -6.32 1.15
N LEU A 44 19.78 -6.50 0.89
CA LEU A 44 18.85 -5.37 0.73
C LEU A 44 18.79 -4.54 2.03
N PRO A 45 18.86 -3.19 1.95
CA PRO A 45 18.76 -2.36 3.14
C PRO A 45 17.41 -2.53 3.84
N LYS A 46 17.45 -2.67 5.17
CA LYS A 46 16.23 -2.83 6.00
C LYS A 46 15.41 -1.55 6.12
N ILE A 47 16.02 -0.38 5.88
CA ILE A 47 15.38 0.94 5.99
C ILE A 47 15.69 1.69 4.70
N ILE A 48 14.63 2.20 4.07
CA ILE A 48 14.69 3.06 2.90
C ILE A 48 13.89 4.31 3.21
N THR A 49 14.44 5.48 2.95
CA THR A 49 13.79 6.77 3.19
C THR A 49 13.47 7.48 1.89
N ILE A 50 12.28 8.11 1.83
CA ILE A 50 11.85 8.95 0.70
C ILE A 50 11.66 10.36 1.24
N THR A 51 12.50 11.29 0.79
CA THR A 51 12.41 12.71 1.14
C THR A 51 12.04 13.51 -0.10
N ALA A 52 10.89 14.20 -0.06
CA ALA A 52 10.41 15.00 -1.16
C ALA A 52 9.48 16.13 -0.64
N PRO A 53 9.35 17.26 -1.35
CA PRO A 53 8.48 18.37 -0.93
C PRO A 53 7.01 17.96 -0.77
N THR A 54 6.25 18.75 0.00
CA THR A 54 4.79 18.57 0.10
C THR A 54 4.15 18.79 -1.27
N GLY A 55 3.14 17.97 -1.61
CA GLY A 55 2.46 18.04 -2.90
C GLY A 55 3.21 17.39 -4.08
N SER A 56 4.40 16.82 -3.87
CA SER A 56 5.20 16.15 -4.91
C SER A 56 4.69 14.77 -5.34
N GLY A 57 3.60 14.26 -4.76
CA GLY A 57 3.07 12.94 -5.09
C GLY A 57 3.65 11.79 -4.27
N LYS A 58 4.19 12.06 -3.06
CA LYS A 58 4.79 11.05 -2.16
C LYS A 58 3.93 9.81 -1.94
N THR A 59 2.61 9.94 -1.86
CA THR A 59 1.68 8.81 -1.65
C THR A 59 1.76 7.81 -2.80
N ILE A 60 1.69 8.27 -4.03
CA ILE A 60 1.78 7.42 -5.23
C ILE A 60 3.20 6.84 -5.37
N LEU A 61 4.23 7.66 -5.12
CA LEU A 61 5.62 7.23 -5.14
C LEU A 61 5.90 6.18 -4.06
N GLY A 62 5.44 6.39 -2.83
CA GLY A 62 5.60 5.44 -1.73
C GLY A 62 4.91 4.10 -2.02
N PHE A 63 3.73 4.13 -2.64
CA PHE A 63 3.04 2.93 -3.07
C PHE A 63 3.82 2.18 -4.16
N TYR A 64 4.32 2.90 -5.17
CA TYR A 64 5.18 2.32 -6.20
C TYR A 64 6.42 1.64 -5.62
N VAL A 65 7.14 2.34 -4.72
CA VAL A 65 8.34 1.82 -4.05
C VAL A 65 8.02 0.55 -3.25
N ALA A 66 6.93 0.55 -2.48
CA ALA A 66 6.50 -0.61 -1.71
C ALA A 66 6.20 -1.83 -2.61
N LEU A 67 5.52 -1.62 -3.73
CA LEU A 67 5.23 -2.67 -4.71
C LEU A 67 6.50 -3.21 -5.38
N LYS A 68 7.46 -2.35 -5.71
CA LYS A 68 8.76 -2.77 -6.29
C LYS A 68 9.59 -3.57 -5.29
N ILE A 69 9.63 -3.14 -4.03
CA ILE A 69 10.30 -3.90 -2.96
C ILE A 69 9.64 -5.26 -2.78
N ARG A 70 8.29 -5.30 -2.73
CA ARG A 70 7.52 -6.54 -2.64
C ARG A 70 7.84 -7.51 -3.77
N GLU A 71 7.94 -7.01 -5.01
CA GLU A 71 8.32 -7.82 -6.17
C GLU A 71 9.75 -8.35 -6.05
N ALA A 72 10.70 -7.51 -5.62
CA ALA A 72 12.11 -7.88 -5.48
C ALA A 72 12.38 -8.83 -4.30
N THR A 73 11.54 -8.84 -3.28
CA THR A 73 11.68 -9.68 -2.08
C THR A 73 10.80 -10.93 -2.09
N SER A 74 10.08 -11.17 -3.19
CA SER A 74 9.28 -12.39 -3.36
C SER A 74 10.17 -13.63 -3.49
N VAL A 75 9.86 -14.69 -2.73
CA VAL A 75 10.61 -15.95 -2.73
C VAL A 75 9.62 -17.10 -2.96
N ASN A 76 9.95 -18.01 -3.90
CA ASN A 76 9.12 -19.20 -4.22
C ASN A 76 7.64 -18.91 -4.55
N GLY A 77 7.34 -17.71 -5.08
CA GLY A 77 5.98 -17.29 -5.39
C GLY A 77 5.24 -16.62 -4.23
N GLU A 78 5.77 -16.69 -3.02
CA GLU A 78 5.25 -15.97 -1.87
C GLU A 78 5.67 -14.51 -1.91
N LYS A 79 4.71 -13.62 -1.75
CA LYS A 79 4.92 -12.17 -1.78
C LYS A 79 4.68 -11.59 -0.39
N PRO A 80 5.64 -10.81 0.17
CA PRO A 80 5.41 -10.16 1.44
C PRO A 80 4.24 -9.19 1.37
N ARG A 81 3.53 -9.03 2.49
CA ARG A 81 2.45 -8.05 2.61
C ARG A 81 3.00 -6.63 2.66
N ILE A 82 2.21 -5.67 2.21
CA ILE A 82 2.49 -4.25 2.37
C ILE A 82 1.62 -3.72 3.50
N ILE A 83 2.24 -3.20 4.56
CA ILE A 83 1.54 -2.49 5.63
C ILE A 83 1.87 -1.01 5.52
N TYR A 84 0.88 -0.21 5.14
CA TYR A 84 1.01 1.24 5.01
C TYR A 84 0.43 1.93 6.24
N SER A 85 1.30 2.30 7.16
CA SER A 85 0.92 2.84 8.46
C SER A 85 0.98 4.36 8.48
N LEU A 86 -0.09 5.01 8.95
CA LEU A 86 -0.28 6.45 8.92
C LEU A 86 -0.70 6.99 10.29
N PRO A 87 -0.38 8.25 10.62
CA PRO A 87 -0.65 8.79 11.96
C PRO A 87 -2.11 9.16 12.21
N PHE A 88 -2.89 9.48 11.16
CA PHE A 88 -4.24 10.02 11.30
C PHE A 88 -5.24 9.35 10.35
N ILE A 89 -6.48 9.18 10.82
CA ILE A 89 -7.58 8.53 10.09
C ILE A 89 -7.88 9.23 8.76
N ASN A 90 -7.94 10.58 8.76
CA ASN A 90 -8.21 11.34 7.53
C ASN A 90 -7.20 11.06 6.41
N ILE A 91 -5.93 10.83 6.79
CA ILE A 91 -4.87 10.49 5.83
C ILE A 91 -5.02 9.04 5.35
N ILE A 92 -5.53 8.15 6.21
CA ILE A 92 -5.86 6.77 5.82
C ILE A 92 -6.94 6.77 4.75
N GLU A 93 -8.04 7.49 4.94
CA GLU A 93 -9.13 7.57 3.98
C GLU A 93 -8.64 8.09 2.62
N GLN A 94 -7.87 9.18 2.63
CA GLN A 94 -7.28 9.74 1.42
C GLN A 94 -6.31 8.75 0.74
N THR A 95 -5.46 8.08 1.51
CA THR A 95 -4.45 7.15 0.97
C THR A 95 -5.12 5.90 0.42
N TYR A 96 -6.10 5.35 1.15
CA TYR A 96 -6.90 4.22 0.70
C TYR A 96 -7.61 4.53 -0.61
N SER A 97 -8.27 5.70 -0.73
CA SER A 97 -8.91 6.13 -1.96
C SER A 97 -7.93 6.18 -3.14
N VAL A 98 -6.72 6.73 -2.93
CA VAL A 98 -5.68 6.77 -3.97
C VAL A 98 -5.25 5.37 -4.39
N PHE A 99 -5.04 4.45 -3.44
CA PHE A 99 -4.64 3.08 -3.75
C PHE A 99 -5.75 2.32 -4.47
N ASN A 100 -6.99 2.50 -4.00
CA ASN A 100 -8.16 1.92 -4.65
C ASN A 100 -8.31 2.42 -6.10
N ASP A 101 -8.14 3.73 -6.36
CA ASP A 101 -8.19 4.30 -7.71
C ASP A 101 -7.11 3.70 -8.63
N ILE A 102 -5.88 3.56 -8.10
CA ILE A 102 -4.76 2.96 -8.83
C ILE A 102 -5.06 1.51 -9.19
N LEU A 103 -5.51 0.71 -8.22
CA LEU A 103 -5.81 -0.70 -8.41
C LEU A 103 -7.04 -0.89 -9.33
N SER A 104 -8.07 -0.07 -9.18
CA SER A 104 -9.29 -0.11 -10.02
C SER A 104 -9.04 0.29 -11.47
N SER A 105 -7.93 0.96 -11.77
CA SER A 105 -7.53 1.22 -13.16
C SER A 105 -7.14 -0.07 -13.91
N HIS A 106 -6.92 -1.16 -13.20
CA HIS A 106 -6.50 -2.45 -13.78
C HIS A 106 -7.42 -3.62 -13.40
N PHE A 107 -7.93 -3.63 -12.17
CA PHE A 107 -8.82 -4.67 -11.67
C PHE A 107 -10.27 -4.18 -11.70
N ASN A 108 -11.17 -5.00 -12.25
CA ASN A 108 -12.59 -4.67 -12.30
C ASN A 108 -13.25 -4.60 -10.90
N ASN A 109 -12.66 -5.28 -9.91
CA ASN A 109 -13.16 -5.32 -8.55
C ASN A 109 -11.98 -5.40 -7.56
N ILE A 110 -11.96 -4.51 -6.59
CA ILE A 110 -10.98 -4.53 -5.50
C ILE A 110 -11.60 -5.25 -4.32
N THR A 111 -10.99 -6.38 -3.98
CA THR A 111 -11.45 -7.25 -2.90
C THR A 111 -10.69 -6.95 -1.60
N VAL A 112 -11.23 -7.35 -0.46
CA VAL A 112 -10.62 -7.12 0.85
C VAL A 112 -9.30 -7.88 1.00
N ASP A 113 -9.15 -9.02 0.33
CA ASP A 113 -7.90 -9.78 0.29
C ASP A 113 -6.77 -9.06 -0.48
N LEU A 114 -7.12 -8.15 -1.40
CA LEU A 114 -6.14 -7.33 -2.10
C LEU A 114 -5.81 -6.03 -1.35
N LEU A 115 -6.83 -5.28 -0.91
CA LEU A 115 -6.67 -3.98 -0.27
C LEU A 115 -7.60 -3.85 0.94
N LEU A 116 -7.02 -3.77 2.13
CA LEU A 116 -7.73 -3.60 3.39
C LEU A 116 -7.49 -2.21 3.99
N LYS A 117 -8.57 -1.54 4.41
CA LYS A 117 -8.53 -0.36 5.27
C LYS A 117 -8.83 -0.80 6.71
N HIS A 118 -7.91 -0.54 7.62
CA HIS A 118 -8.04 -0.96 9.03
C HIS A 118 -7.77 0.19 9.99
N HIS A 119 -8.81 0.67 10.66
CA HIS A 119 -8.74 1.56 11.82
C HIS A 119 -9.98 1.38 12.70
N HIS A 120 -9.93 1.84 13.94
CA HIS A 120 -10.99 1.59 14.94
C HIS A 120 -12.40 2.13 14.61
N LEU A 121 -12.50 3.02 13.62
CA LEU A 121 -13.77 3.54 13.10
C LEU A 121 -14.15 2.98 11.72
N ALA A 122 -13.30 2.15 11.11
CA ALA A 122 -13.62 1.55 9.83
C ALA A 122 -14.63 0.42 10.04
N PHE A 123 -15.80 0.56 9.44
CA PHE A 123 -16.64 -0.59 9.17
C PHE A 123 -16.04 -1.28 7.94
N PRO A 124 -15.74 -2.58 8.01
CA PRO A 124 -15.27 -3.31 6.85
C PRO A 124 -16.40 -3.32 5.80
N GLU A 125 -16.16 -2.69 4.67
CA GLU A 125 -17.04 -2.74 3.50
C GLU A 125 -16.26 -3.44 2.37
N GLY A 126 -16.88 -4.39 1.69
CA GLY A 126 -16.25 -4.99 0.52
C GLY A 126 -16.67 -6.42 0.23
N LYS A 127 -16.09 -6.97 -0.84
CA LYS A 127 -16.24 -8.35 -1.25
C LYS A 127 -14.94 -9.10 -1.00
N PHE A 128 -15.06 -10.35 -0.60
CA PHE A 128 -13.93 -11.26 -0.49
C PHE A 128 -14.02 -12.28 -1.62
N GLN A 129 -12.97 -12.41 -2.42
CA GLN A 129 -12.94 -13.29 -3.59
C GLN A 129 -14.14 -13.11 -4.56
N GLY A 130 -14.71 -11.89 -4.59
CA GLY A 130 -15.84 -11.56 -5.46
C GLY A 130 -17.24 -11.85 -4.90
N GLU A 131 -17.35 -12.44 -3.71
CA GLU A 131 -18.62 -12.75 -3.04
C GLU A 131 -18.90 -11.77 -1.90
N ASP A 132 -20.18 -11.53 -1.62
CA ASP A 132 -20.61 -10.79 -0.44
C ASP A 132 -20.36 -11.65 0.79
N ILE A 133 -19.59 -11.10 1.75
CA ILE A 133 -19.25 -11.79 2.99
C ILE A 133 -20.11 -11.32 4.15
N THR A 134 -20.34 -12.25 5.10
CA THR A 134 -21.00 -11.92 6.37
C THR A 134 -20.10 -11.00 7.20
N LEU A 135 -20.72 -10.16 8.03
CA LEU A 135 -20.01 -9.23 8.92
C LEU A 135 -18.97 -9.95 9.79
N ASP A 136 -19.31 -11.13 10.31
CA ASP A 136 -18.40 -11.92 11.17
C ASP A 136 -17.15 -12.38 10.42
N LYS A 137 -17.30 -12.84 9.17
CA LYS A 137 -16.16 -13.26 8.35
C LYS A 137 -15.28 -12.06 7.99
N MET A 138 -15.89 -10.92 7.73
CA MET A 138 -15.18 -9.68 7.44
C MET A 138 -14.40 -9.16 8.66
N LEU A 139 -14.97 -9.23 9.86
CA LEU A 139 -14.26 -8.90 11.10
C LEU A 139 -13.07 -9.82 11.33
N LEU A 140 -13.22 -11.13 11.10
CA LEU A 140 -12.11 -12.09 11.20
C LEU A 140 -10.96 -11.77 10.22
N LEU A 141 -11.27 -11.44 8.97
CA LEU A 141 -10.27 -11.07 7.97
C LEU A 141 -9.55 -9.76 8.33
N THR A 142 -10.31 -8.79 8.84
CA THR A 142 -9.78 -7.52 9.32
C THR A 142 -8.85 -7.73 10.52
N ASP A 143 -9.24 -8.56 11.45
CA ASP A 143 -8.43 -8.89 12.64
C ASP A 143 -7.19 -9.71 12.30
N ALA A 144 -7.28 -10.60 11.33
CA ALA A 144 -6.14 -11.42 10.87
C ALA A 144 -5.14 -10.65 10.00
N TRP A 145 -5.53 -9.49 9.44
CA TRP A 145 -4.74 -8.75 8.45
C TRP A 145 -4.34 -9.60 7.24
N ASP A 146 -5.24 -10.48 6.82
CA ASP A 146 -5.00 -11.42 5.73
C ASP A 146 -5.27 -10.79 4.35
N SER A 147 -4.60 -9.67 4.10
CA SER A 147 -4.71 -8.90 2.86
C SER A 147 -3.32 -8.58 2.31
N GLU A 148 -3.20 -8.48 1.01
CA GLU A 148 -1.92 -8.17 0.36
C GLU A 148 -1.41 -6.77 0.69
N ILE A 149 -2.32 -5.80 0.78
CA ILE A 149 -2.03 -4.39 1.06
C ILE A 149 -2.96 -3.92 2.17
N ILE A 150 -2.39 -3.43 3.26
CA ILE A 150 -3.12 -2.97 4.44
C ILE A 150 -2.79 -1.51 4.69
N VAL A 151 -3.83 -0.65 4.74
CA VAL A 151 -3.71 0.75 5.12
C VAL A 151 -4.27 0.91 6.53
N THR A 152 -3.42 1.27 7.50
CA THR A 152 -3.79 1.27 8.92
C THR A 152 -3.22 2.47 9.68
N THR A 153 -3.61 2.64 10.96
CA THR A 153 -2.98 3.63 11.84
C THR A 153 -1.68 3.10 12.42
N PHE A 154 -0.77 4.02 12.75
CA PHE A 154 0.45 3.68 13.49
C PHE A 154 0.12 3.03 14.85
N GLU A 155 -0.92 3.49 15.52
CA GLU A 155 -1.40 2.91 16.78
C GLU A 155 -1.80 1.44 16.61
N GLN A 156 -2.58 1.09 15.57
CA GLN A 156 -2.99 -0.29 15.30
C GLN A 156 -1.79 -1.18 14.96
N LEU A 157 -0.84 -0.67 14.20
CA LEU A 157 0.40 -1.39 13.91
C LEU A 157 1.17 -1.69 15.20
N VAL A 158 1.40 -0.69 16.04
CA VAL A 158 2.11 -0.85 17.31
C VAL A 158 1.37 -1.82 18.23
N ARG A 159 0.04 -1.70 18.37
CA ARG A 159 -0.79 -2.64 19.15
C ARG A 159 -0.67 -4.08 18.63
N SER A 160 -0.59 -4.27 17.33
CA SER A 160 -0.45 -5.60 16.72
C SER A 160 0.92 -6.22 16.99
N ILE A 161 1.98 -5.40 17.09
CA ILE A 161 3.35 -5.86 17.39
C ILE A 161 3.53 -6.12 18.88
N ILE A 162 3.05 -5.21 19.75
CA ILE A 162 3.33 -5.20 21.18
C ILE A 162 2.19 -5.84 22.01
N GLY A 163 0.98 -5.90 21.44
CA GLY A 163 -0.22 -6.38 22.12
C GLY A 163 -0.09 -7.83 22.57
N SER A 164 -0.28 -8.05 23.87
CA SER A 164 -0.17 -9.37 24.55
C SER A 164 -1.36 -10.30 24.33
N SER A 165 -2.35 -9.94 23.49
CA SER A 165 -3.50 -10.78 23.19
C SER A 165 -3.19 -11.75 22.07
N GLY A 166 -3.56 -13.03 22.22
CA GLY A 166 -3.28 -14.11 21.26
C GLY A 166 -3.82 -13.87 19.83
N SER A 167 -4.75 -12.93 19.62
CA SER A 167 -5.21 -12.48 18.31
C SER A 167 -4.19 -11.59 17.58
N SER A 168 -3.39 -10.81 18.33
CA SER A 168 -2.37 -9.91 17.74
C SER A 168 -1.19 -10.67 17.15
N LEU A 169 -0.84 -11.84 17.70
CA LEU A 169 0.26 -12.66 17.20
C LEU A 169 -0.06 -13.32 15.85
N ARG A 170 -1.33 -13.60 15.56
CA ARG A 170 -1.74 -14.21 14.28
C ARG A 170 -1.49 -13.31 13.06
N LYS A 171 -1.40 -11.99 13.26
CA LYS A 171 -1.19 -11.01 12.18
C LYS A 171 0.18 -11.09 11.52
N PHE A 172 1.16 -11.72 12.18
CA PHE A 172 2.56 -11.77 11.72
C PHE A 172 3.09 -13.19 11.45
N HIS A 173 2.29 -14.23 11.73
CA HIS A 173 2.71 -15.63 11.63
C HIS A 173 2.12 -16.40 10.45
N ASN A 174 1.36 -15.74 9.56
CA ASN A 174 0.86 -16.35 8.33
C ASN A 174 1.52 -15.72 7.11
#